data_ec727148107c7e66dc60f061aa530c59
#
_entry.id   ec727148107c7e66dc60f061aa530c59
#
_cell.length_a   1.000
_cell.length_b   1.000
_cell.length_c   1.000
_cell.angle_alpha   90.00
_cell.angle_beta   90.00
_cell.angle_gamma   90.00
#
_symmetry.space_group_name_H-M   'P 1'
#
loop_
_entity.id
_entity.type
_entity.pdbx_description
1 polymer ?
#
loop_
_entity_poly.entity_id
_entity_poly.type
_entity_poly.pdbx_seq_one_letter_code
_entity_poly.pdbx_strand_id
1 'polypeptide(L)'
;RPCGRIEYRAELDAGLVEHEVVELFAAEADPETLALAPDPQEVWETRWIDRDALRAEIAAAPARFTPWLRVYLRDAADRLIPAA
;
A
#
# COMPACT_ATOMS: atom_id res chain seq x y z
N ARG A 1 -9.55 5.85 -10.63
CA ARG A 1 -9.08 5.08 -11.79
C ARG A 1 -8.77 3.65 -11.35
N PRO A 2 -9.44 2.66 -11.95
CA PRO A 2 -9.11 1.26 -11.66
C PRO A 2 -7.71 0.91 -12.17
N CYS A 3 -6.98 0.14 -11.35
CA CYS A 3 -5.60 -0.26 -11.62
C CYS A 3 -5.42 -1.77 -11.78
N GLY A 4 -6.51 -2.51 -11.85
CA GLY A 4 -6.48 -3.94 -12.02
C GLY A 4 -6.77 -4.72 -10.75
N ARG A 5 -6.52 -6.00 -10.79
CA ARG A 5 -6.87 -6.93 -9.73
C ARG A 5 -5.63 -7.73 -9.34
N ILE A 6 -5.48 -7.96 -8.04
CA ILE A 6 -4.42 -8.81 -7.48
C ILE A 6 -5.07 -9.89 -6.63
N GLU A 7 -4.60 -11.12 -6.79
CA GLU A 7 -4.86 -12.20 -5.86
C GLU A 7 -3.62 -12.44 -5.04
N TYR A 8 -3.76 -12.50 -3.71
CA TYR A 8 -2.63 -12.81 -2.85
C TYR A 8 -3.02 -13.71 -1.71
N ARG A 9 -2.03 -14.43 -1.19
CA ARG A 9 -2.14 -15.25 0.00
C ARG A 9 -1.04 -14.83 0.96
N ALA A 10 -1.39 -14.58 2.22
CA ALA A 10 -0.45 -14.19 3.25
C ALA A 10 -0.71 -15.01 4.53
N GLU A 11 0.37 -15.46 5.15
CA GLU A 11 0.29 -16.07 6.47
C GLU A 11 0.42 -14.98 7.52
N LEU A 12 -0.50 -15.00 8.47
CA LEU A 12 -0.54 -14.07 9.59
C LEU A 12 -0.12 -14.80 10.87
N ASP A 13 0.03 -14.02 11.94
CA ASP A 13 0.35 -14.59 13.24
C ASP A 13 -0.73 -15.57 13.71
N ALA A 14 -0.35 -16.49 14.60
CA ALA A 14 -1.24 -17.49 15.18
C ALA A 14 -1.83 -18.49 14.18
N GLY A 15 -1.13 -18.74 13.06
CA GLY A 15 -1.55 -19.73 12.07
C GLY A 15 -2.68 -19.29 11.17
N LEU A 16 -3.09 -18.04 11.22
CA LEU A 16 -4.11 -17.50 10.34
C LEU A 16 -3.56 -17.28 8.94
N VAL A 17 -4.41 -17.48 7.94
CA VAL A 17 -4.07 -17.27 6.54
C VAL A 17 -5.08 -16.29 5.94
N GLU A 18 -4.58 -15.30 5.23
CA GLU A 18 -5.39 -14.38 4.45
C GLU A 18 -5.20 -14.71 2.97
N HIS A 19 -6.31 -14.93 2.28
CA HIS A 19 -6.30 -15.16 0.83
C HIS A 19 -7.42 -14.32 0.22
N GLU A 20 -7.05 -13.33 -0.56
CA GLU A 20 -7.99 -12.34 -1.08
C GLU A 20 -7.75 -12.03 -2.54
N VAL A 21 -8.82 -11.67 -3.23
CA VAL A 21 -8.77 -11.01 -4.53
C VAL A 21 -9.12 -9.54 -4.29
N VAL A 22 -8.23 -8.66 -4.65
CA VAL A 22 -8.35 -7.22 -4.37
C VAL A 22 -8.39 -6.45 -5.68
N GLU A 23 -9.37 -5.58 -5.82
CA GLU A 23 -9.41 -4.60 -6.90
C GLU A 23 -8.69 -3.33 -6.45
N LEU A 24 -7.77 -2.86 -7.28
CA LEU A 24 -6.93 -1.72 -6.99
C LEU A 24 -7.42 -0.47 -7.71
N PHE A 25 -7.37 0.64 -7.01
CA PHE A 25 -7.74 1.95 -7.54
C PHE A 25 -6.66 2.97 -7.24
N ALA A 26 -6.49 3.93 -8.13
CA ALA A 26 -5.59 5.05 -7.92
C ALA A 26 -6.31 6.35 -8.21
N ALA A 27 -5.94 7.40 -7.49
CA ALA A 27 -6.44 8.75 -7.71
C ALA A 27 -5.28 9.73 -7.70
N GLU A 28 -5.39 10.76 -8.56
CA GLU A 28 -4.43 11.85 -8.54
C GLU A 28 -4.88 12.91 -7.55
N ALA A 29 -3.94 13.41 -6.77
CA ALA A 29 -4.19 14.47 -5.81
C ALA A 29 -2.91 15.28 -5.58
N ASP A 30 -3.10 16.56 -5.26
CA ASP A 30 -1.99 17.43 -4.89
C ASP A 30 -1.81 17.37 -3.37
N PRO A 31 -0.66 16.86 -2.87
CA PRO A 31 -0.44 16.77 -1.43
C PRO A 31 -0.44 18.12 -0.71
N GLU A 32 -0.16 19.22 -1.43
CA GLU A 32 -0.18 20.55 -0.84
C GLU A 32 -1.59 21.09 -0.61
N THR A 33 -2.57 20.61 -1.37
CA THR A 33 -3.96 21.09 -1.29
C THR A 33 -4.94 20.09 -0.74
N LEU A 34 -4.59 18.79 -0.75
CA LEU A 34 -5.45 17.75 -0.23
C LEU A 34 -5.43 17.72 1.30
N ALA A 35 -6.59 17.94 1.90
CA ALA A 35 -6.75 17.79 3.34
C ALA A 35 -7.11 16.34 3.68
N LEU A 36 -6.23 15.67 4.42
CA LEU A 36 -6.48 14.33 4.92
C LEU A 36 -7.29 14.40 6.22
N ALA A 37 -8.29 13.55 6.35
CA ALA A 37 -9.11 13.48 7.55
C ALA A 37 -9.31 12.02 7.99
N PRO A 38 -8.22 11.30 8.33
CA PRO A 38 -8.33 9.91 8.75
C PRO A 38 -9.01 9.78 10.10
N ASP A 39 -9.62 8.62 10.33
CA ASP A 39 -10.19 8.29 11.63
C ASP A 39 -9.05 8.13 12.66
N PRO A 40 -8.99 8.98 13.69
CA PRO A 40 -7.90 8.91 14.68
C PRO A 40 -7.91 7.65 15.53
N GLN A 41 -9.01 6.91 15.55
CA GLN A 41 -9.07 5.62 16.24
C GLN A 41 -8.43 4.49 15.44
N GLU A 42 -8.30 4.65 14.13
CA GLU A 42 -7.74 3.63 13.24
C GLU A 42 -6.36 4.02 12.70
N VAL A 43 -6.08 5.30 12.59
CA VAL A 43 -4.86 5.83 11.96
C VAL A 43 -4.10 6.70 12.95
N TRP A 44 -2.90 6.28 13.32
CA TRP A 44 -2.04 7.03 14.22
C TRP A 44 -1.41 8.24 13.56
N GLU A 45 -0.90 8.04 12.36
CA GLU A 45 -0.23 9.10 11.62
C GLU A 45 -0.30 8.81 10.14
N THR A 46 -0.09 9.84 9.35
CA THR A 46 0.03 9.74 7.90
C THR A 46 1.27 10.49 7.46
N ARG A 47 1.84 10.11 6.32
CA ARG A 47 2.90 10.89 5.67
C ARG A 47 2.86 10.66 4.18
N TRP A 48 3.34 11.64 3.46
CA TRP A 48 3.56 11.53 2.03
C TRP A 48 4.95 10.93 1.80
N ILE A 49 5.02 9.99 0.86
CA ILE A 49 6.28 9.32 0.53
C ILE A 49 6.28 9.00 -0.95
N ASP A 50 7.43 9.16 -1.61
CA ASP A 50 7.54 8.71 -2.99
C ASP A 50 7.75 7.20 -3.07
N ARG A 51 7.49 6.66 -4.27
CA ARG A 51 7.51 5.23 -4.51
C ARG A 51 8.87 4.58 -4.20
N ASP A 52 9.95 5.21 -4.65
CA ASP A 52 11.28 4.64 -4.49
C ASP A 52 11.72 4.65 -3.03
N ALA A 53 11.40 5.73 -2.30
CA ALA A 53 11.65 5.78 -0.86
C ALA A 53 10.84 4.72 -0.10
N LEU A 54 9.57 4.52 -0.47
CA LEU A 54 8.75 3.48 0.14
C LEU A 54 9.31 2.08 -0.12
N ARG A 55 9.74 1.79 -1.33
CA ARG A 55 10.40 0.51 -1.66
C ARG A 55 11.66 0.29 -0.84
N ALA A 56 12.47 1.32 -0.67
CA ALA A 56 13.68 1.23 0.13
C ALA A 56 13.38 0.94 1.60
N GLU A 57 12.36 1.58 2.17
CA GLU A 57 11.97 1.31 3.55
C GLU A 57 11.41 -0.10 3.73
N ILE A 58 10.64 -0.59 2.79
CA ILE A 58 10.13 -1.97 2.82
C ILE A 58 11.26 -2.97 2.74
N ALA A 59 12.25 -2.72 1.88
CA ALA A 59 13.42 -3.59 1.76
C ALA A 59 14.25 -3.61 3.05
N ALA A 60 14.37 -2.47 3.73
CA ALA A 60 15.14 -2.36 4.96
C ALA A 60 14.43 -2.99 6.17
N ALA A 61 13.11 -2.92 6.23
CA ALA A 61 12.32 -3.38 7.37
C ALA A 61 10.96 -3.92 6.93
N PRO A 62 10.90 -5.05 6.21
CA PRO A 62 9.65 -5.55 5.64
C PRO A 62 8.58 -5.90 6.68
N ALA A 63 8.99 -6.28 7.90
CA ALA A 63 8.06 -6.63 8.95
C ALA A 63 7.26 -5.43 9.50
N ARG A 64 7.67 -4.21 9.17
CA ARG A 64 6.94 -3.00 9.57
C ARG A 64 5.76 -2.68 8.67
N PHE A 65 5.60 -3.42 7.57
CA PHE A 65 4.58 -3.17 6.57
C PHE A 65 3.64 -4.37 6.45
N THR A 66 2.41 -4.11 6.09
CA THR A 66 1.43 -5.19 5.91
C THR A 66 1.82 -6.10 4.75
N PRO A 67 1.49 -7.40 4.81
CA PRO A 67 1.76 -8.30 3.70
C PRO A 67 1.13 -7.84 2.38
N TRP A 68 -0.10 -7.32 2.42
CA TRP A 68 -0.78 -6.88 1.22
C TRP A 68 -0.11 -5.67 0.56
N LEU A 69 0.39 -4.71 1.33
CA LEU A 69 1.12 -3.57 0.75
C LEU A 69 2.39 -4.03 0.04
N ARG A 70 3.11 -4.98 0.63
CA ARG A 70 4.32 -5.54 0.01
C ARG A 70 4.00 -6.22 -1.32
N VAL A 71 2.90 -6.98 -1.37
CA VAL A 71 2.44 -7.62 -2.61
C VAL A 71 2.05 -6.58 -3.66
N TYR A 72 1.31 -5.56 -3.28
CA TYR A 72 0.88 -4.51 -4.23
C TYR A 72 2.07 -3.82 -4.88
N LEU A 73 3.08 -3.47 -4.10
CA LEU A 73 4.25 -2.80 -4.63
C LEU A 73 5.15 -3.72 -5.45
N ARG A 74 5.20 -5.00 -5.12
CA ARG A 74 5.93 -5.98 -5.91
C ARG A 74 5.29 -6.20 -7.28
N ASP A 75 3.96 -6.40 -7.30
CA ASP A 75 3.25 -6.92 -8.46
C ASP A 75 2.53 -5.85 -9.28
N ALA A 76 2.23 -4.69 -8.69
CA ALA A 76 1.39 -3.67 -9.31
C ALA A 76 1.90 -2.23 -9.13
N ALA A 77 3.14 -2.04 -8.74
CA ALA A 77 3.66 -0.70 -8.45
C ALA A 77 3.50 0.27 -9.62
N ASP A 78 3.80 -0.18 -10.83
CA ASP A 78 3.74 0.69 -12.02
C ASP A 78 2.31 1.09 -12.39
N ARG A 79 1.33 0.27 -12.02
CA ARG A 79 -0.09 0.59 -12.23
C ARG A 79 -0.65 1.50 -11.16
N LEU A 80 -0.21 1.31 -9.90
CA LEU A 80 -0.68 2.09 -8.75
C LEU A 80 0.00 3.44 -8.65
N ILE A 81 1.30 3.46 -8.77
CA ILE A 81 2.14 4.65 -8.57
C ILE A 81 3.11 4.73 -9.75
N PRO A 82 2.70 5.34 -10.85
CA PRO A 82 3.60 5.48 -12.01
C PRO A 82 4.87 6.22 -11.65
N ALA A 83 5.95 5.89 -12.33
CA ALA A 83 7.19 6.64 -12.21
C ALA A 83 6.98 8.09 -12.69
N ALA A 84 7.57 9.02 -11.96
CA ALA A 84 7.48 10.44 -12.30
C ALA A 84 8.26 10.76 -13.60
#